data_df71e8d0be5f36d87be0b977c5a2c701
#
_entry.id   df71e8d0be5f36d87be0b977c5a2c701
#
_cell.length_a   1.000
_cell.length_b   1.000
_cell.length_c   1.000
_cell.angle_alpha   90.00
_cell.angle_beta   90.00
_cell.angle_gamma   90.00
#
_symmetry.space_group_name_H-M   'P 1'
#
loop_
_entity.id
_entity.type
_entity.pdbx_description
1 polymer ?
#
loop_
_entity_poly.entity_id
_entity_poly.type
_entity_poly.pdbx_seq_one_letter_code
_entity_poly.pdbx_strand_id
1 'polypeptide(L)'
;MQLTHKNILLTGAAGGIGQAIAAKLSAAGARLSLVGRNPETLAATLASLTPQPADHQMVVADINNPEGRATIVEHCTRQSVDIVINCAGVMAFGLYEEQDQSSIEAMITTNLLAPMLLCQQLIPQLKQRSEAAIVNVGSIFGSIGHPGFTGYCASKHGLRGFSEALQRELADTSVKVAYLAPRATDTEFNSAAVVALNKALGNSMDSPDLVAAELISLLENDQPRRFMGWPEKLFVKINGLFPNIVSGALIKSLPLVKQHSKSN
;
A
#
# COMPACT_ATOMS: atom_id res chain seq x y z
N MET A 1 -6.18 -18.67 0.11
CA MET A 1 -7.52 -18.23 -0.41
C MET A 1 -7.52 -18.32 -1.94
N GLN A 2 -8.59 -18.82 -2.58
CA GLN A 2 -8.75 -18.74 -4.05
C GLN A 2 -9.27 -17.37 -4.44
N LEU A 3 -8.74 -16.81 -5.53
CA LEU A 3 -9.10 -15.44 -5.95
C LEU A 3 -10.22 -15.40 -7.01
N THR A 4 -10.42 -16.51 -7.72
CA THR A 4 -11.48 -16.63 -8.74
C THR A 4 -12.86 -16.32 -8.15
N HIS A 5 -13.60 -15.43 -8.76
CA HIS A 5 -14.93 -14.93 -8.37
C HIS A 5 -14.97 -14.12 -7.05
N LYS A 6 -13.84 -13.83 -6.40
CA LYS A 6 -13.82 -12.91 -5.26
C LYS A 6 -14.08 -11.47 -5.70
N ASN A 7 -14.91 -10.77 -4.94
CA ASN A 7 -15.16 -9.34 -5.10
C ASN A 7 -14.12 -8.56 -4.30
N ILE A 8 -13.29 -7.79 -4.97
CA ILE A 8 -12.11 -7.14 -4.40
C ILE A 8 -12.19 -5.62 -4.56
N LEU A 9 -12.14 -4.89 -3.45
CA LEU A 9 -11.94 -3.45 -3.44
C LEU A 9 -10.44 -3.15 -3.48
N LEU A 10 -10.03 -2.29 -4.41
CA LEU A 10 -8.64 -1.82 -4.52
C LEU A 10 -8.58 -0.29 -4.49
N THR A 11 -8.04 0.28 -3.41
CA THR A 11 -7.79 1.74 -3.36
C THR A 11 -6.46 2.07 -4.03
N GLY A 12 -6.36 3.28 -4.62
CA GLY A 12 -5.17 3.67 -5.37
C GLY A 12 -4.97 2.88 -6.66
N ALA A 13 -6.07 2.40 -7.24
CA ALA A 13 -6.06 1.51 -8.41
C ALA A 13 -5.41 2.10 -9.66
N ALA A 14 -5.40 3.43 -9.80
CA ALA A 14 -4.78 4.13 -10.94
C ALA A 14 -3.27 4.42 -10.77
N GLY A 15 -2.68 4.13 -9.61
CA GLY A 15 -1.22 4.25 -9.41
C GLY A 15 -0.46 3.02 -9.96
N GLY A 16 0.86 3.14 -10.19
CA GLY A 16 1.63 2.09 -10.84
C GLY A 16 1.52 0.70 -10.18
N ILE A 17 1.64 0.61 -8.85
CA ILE A 17 1.43 -0.64 -8.10
C ILE A 17 -0.03 -1.08 -8.20
N GLY A 18 -0.99 -0.13 -8.06
CA GLY A 18 -2.42 -0.43 -8.13
C GLY A 18 -2.85 -1.02 -9.47
N GLN A 19 -2.36 -0.46 -10.57
CA GLN A 19 -2.62 -0.98 -11.93
C GLN A 19 -2.09 -2.41 -12.11
N ALA A 20 -0.86 -2.68 -11.67
CA ALA A 20 -0.27 -4.00 -11.74
C ALA A 20 -1.04 -5.03 -10.89
N ILE A 21 -1.47 -4.63 -9.68
CA ILE A 21 -2.32 -5.46 -8.81
C ILE A 21 -3.66 -5.73 -9.49
N ALA A 22 -4.32 -4.71 -10.04
CA ALA A 22 -5.59 -4.84 -10.74
C ALA A 22 -5.48 -5.82 -11.92
N ALA A 23 -4.46 -5.69 -12.75
CA ALA A 23 -4.23 -6.56 -13.89
C ALA A 23 -4.05 -8.04 -13.46
N LYS A 24 -3.23 -8.31 -12.45
CA LYS A 24 -3.00 -9.69 -11.98
C LYS A 24 -4.23 -10.30 -11.30
N LEU A 25 -4.96 -9.52 -10.50
CA LEU A 25 -6.20 -9.99 -9.86
C LEU A 25 -7.30 -10.28 -10.91
N SER A 26 -7.43 -9.42 -11.90
CA SER A 26 -8.33 -9.64 -13.03
C SER A 26 -7.98 -10.93 -13.78
N ALA A 27 -6.70 -11.13 -14.12
CA ALA A 27 -6.22 -12.36 -14.75
C ALA A 27 -6.44 -13.62 -13.89
N ALA A 28 -6.45 -13.49 -12.55
CA ALA A 28 -6.78 -14.55 -11.61
C ALA A 28 -8.30 -14.82 -11.49
N GLY A 29 -9.14 -14.11 -12.23
CA GLY A 29 -10.59 -14.30 -12.24
C GLY A 29 -11.35 -13.57 -11.13
N ALA A 30 -10.73 -12.58 -10.47
CA ALA A 30 -11.39 -11.74 -9.49
C ALA A 30 -12.25 -10.65 -10.15
N ARG A 31 -13.25 -10.16 -9.43
CA ARG A 31 -14.09 -9.00 -9.78
C ARG A 31 -13.61 -7.80 -9.00
N LEU A 32 -13.30 -6.70 -9.69
CA LEU A 32 -12.63 -5.56 -9.08
C LEU A 32 -13.54 -4.34 -8.97
N SER A 33 -13.50 -3.70 -7.81
CA SER A 33 -13.97 -2.35 -7.56
C SER A 33 -12.76 -1.44 -7.41
N LEU A 34 -12.46 -0.68 -8.46
CA LEU A 34 -11.30 0.20 -8.55
C LEU A 34 -11.63 1.56 -7.94
N VAL A 35 -10.93 1.93 -6.87
CA VAL A 35 -11.14 3.20 -6.17
C VAL A 35 -10.04 4.20 -6.48
N GLY A 36 -10.42 5.42 -6.83
CA GLY A 36 -9.52 6.55 -7.06
C GLY A 36 -10.27 7.86 -7.21
N ARG A 37 -9.55 8.98 -7.26
CA ARG A 37 -10.14 10.32 -7.33
C ARG A 37 -10.39 10.80 -8.76
N ASN A 38 -9.57 10.37 -9.70
CA ASN A 38 -9.65 10.81 -11.10
C ASN A 38 -10.38 9.76 -11.92
N PRO A 39 -11.56 10.08 -12.50
CA PRO A 39 -12.36 9.14 -13.29
C PRO A 39 -11.65 8.72 -14.59
N GLU A 40 -10.84 9.61 -15.21
CA GLU A 40 -10.17 9.31 -16.47
C GLU A 40 -9.08 8.24 -16.30
N THR A 41 -8.23 8.39 -15.27
CA THR A 41 -7.19 7.40 -14.97
C THR A 41 -7.77 6.07 -14.49
N LEU A 42 -8.89 6.09 -13.75
CA LEU A 42 -9.60 4.86 -13.40
C LEU A 42 -10.20 4.17 -14.61
N ALA A 43 -10.81 4.93 -15.53
CA ALA A 43 -11.36 4.38 -16.78
C ALA A 43 -10.27 3.74 -17.66
N ALA A 44 -9.11 4.38 -17.77
CA ALA A 44 -7.96 3.84 -18.48
C ALA A 44 -7.48 2.52 -17.85
N THR A 45 -7.38 2.48 -16.50
CA THR A 45 -7.05 1.24 -15.77
C THR A 45 -8.08 0.16 -16.02
N LEU A 46 -9.38 0.47 -15.89
CA LEU A 46 -10.46 -0.47 -16.14
C LEU A 46 -10.41 -1.06 -17.55
N ALA A 47 -10.19 -0.21 -18.56
CA ALA A 47 -10.12 -0.63 -19.96
C ALA A 47 -8.94 -1.57 -20.26
N SER A 48 -7.88 -1.55 -19.44
CA SER A 48 -6.71 -2.42 -19.58
C SER A 48 -6.90 -3.82 -18.97
N LEU A 49 -7.98 -4.07 -18.21
CA LEU A 49 -8.18 -5.33 -17.52
C LEU A 49 -8.73 -6.42 -18.44
N THR A 50 -8.45 -7.67 -18.09
CA THR A 50 -9.06 -8.83 -18.75
C THR A 50 -10.56 -8.83 -18.48
N PRO A 51 -11.41 -8.91 -19.52
CA PRO A 51 -12.86 -8.98 -19.34
C PRO A 51 -13.27 -10.17 -18.47
N GLN A 52 -14.18 -9.96 -17.54
CA GLN A 52 -14.76 -10.99 -16.67
C GLN A 52 -16.29 -11.04 -16.86
N PRO A 53 -16.95 -12.17 -16.61
CA PRO A 53 -18.41 -12.30 -16.74
C PRO A 53 -19.20 -11.31 -15.89
N ALA A 54 -18.67 -10.94 -14.71
CA ALA A 54 -19.18 -9.82 -13.92
C ALA A 54 -18.21 -8.66 -14.11
N ASP A 55 -18.70 -7.56 -14.61
CA ASP A 55 -17.89 -6.40 -14.95
C ASP A 55 -17.14 -5.84 -13.75
N HIS A 56 -15.89 -5.48 -13.99
CA HIS A 56 -15.15 -4.66 -13.06
C HIS A 56 -15.80 -3.28 -12.96
N GLN A 57 -15.72 -2.63 -11.81
CA GLN A 57 -16.40 -1.37 -11.55
C GLN A 57 -15.42 -0.29 -11.09
N MET A 58 -15.75 0.96 -11.38
CA MET A 58 -15.06 2.13 -10.87
C MET A 58 -15.86 2.74 -9.72
N VAL A 59 -15.15 3.20 -8.70
CA VAL A 59 -15.67 3.98 -7.59
C VAL A 59 -14.86 5.27 -7.50
N VAL A 60 -15.40 6.35 -8.07
CA VAL A 60 -14.75 7.67 -8.01
C VAL A 60 -15.01 8.25 -6.63
N ALA A 61 -14.00 8.20 -5.77
CA ALA A 61 -14.11 8.64 -4.39
C ALA A 61 -12.74 9.04 -3.82
N ASP A 62 -12.74 10.01 -2.89
CA ASP A 62 -11.57 10.34 -2.09
C ASP A 62 -11.66 9.65 -0.74
N ILE A 63 -10.74 8.73 -0.46
CA ILE A 63 -10.66 8.02 0.81
C ILE A 63 -10.36 8.95 2.00
N ASN A 64 -9.85 10.16 1.75
CA ASN A 64 -9.45 11.10 2.80
C ASN A 64 -10.63 11.81 3.45
N ASN A 65 -11.77 11.90 2.77
CA ASN A 65 -12.95 12.56 3.33
C ASN A 65 -14.06 11.56 3.72
N PRO A 66 -14.96 11.93 4.64
CA PRO A 66 -16.04 11.07 5.11
C PRO A 66 -17.00 10.64 4.00
N GLU A 67 -17.34 11.53 3.09
CA GLU A 67 -18.30 11.31 2.00
C GLU A 67 -17.77 10.25 1.02
N GLY A 68 -16.48 10.36 0.65
CA GLY A 68 -15.84 9.38 -0.21
C GLY A 68 -15.79 8.00 0.44
N ARG A 69 -15.46 7.92 1.74
CA ARG A 69 -15.50 6.63 2.46
C ARG A 69 -16.90 6.06 2.56
N ALA A 70 -17.93 6.89 2.80
CA ALA A 70 -19.32 6.45 2.81
C ALA A 70 -19.75 5.86 1.45
N THR A 71 -19.39 6.52 0.34
CA THR A 71 -19.59 6.01 -1.04
C THR A 71 -18.95 4.64 -1.24
N ILE A 72 -17.71 4.47 -0.78
CA ILE A 72 -16.98 3.19 -0.89
C ILE A 72 -17.67 2.11 -0.06
N VAL A 73 -18.06 2.41 1.18
CA VAL A 73 -18.72 1.43 2.08
C VAL A 73 -20.06 0.98 1.52
N GLU A 74 -20.87 1.91 1.01
CA GLU A 74 -22.15 1.58 0.36
C GLU A 74 -21.92 0.68 -0.86
N HIS A 75 -20.94 1.01 -1.70
CA HIS A 75 -20.56 0.19 -2.85
C HIS A 75 -20.13 -1.23 -2.42
N CYS A 76 -19.26 -1.34 -1.40
CA CYS A 76 -18.81 -2.62 -0.87
C CYS A 76 -19.96 -3.48 -0.37
N THR A 77 -20.94 -2.88 0.26
CA THR A 77 -22.15 -3.56 0.75
C THR A 77 -22.95 -4.13 -0.42
N ARG A 78 -23.21 -3.32 -1.46
CA ARG A 78 -23.95 -3.77 -2.67
C ARG A 78 -23.23 -4.87 -3.42
N GLN A 79 -21.90 -4.80 -3.54
CA GLN A 79 -21.08 -5.77 -4.26
C GLN A 79 -20.67 -6.98 -3.42
N SER A 80 -21.05 -7.02 -2.15
CA SER A 80 -20.65 -8.11 -1.24
C SER A 80 -19.14 -8.37 -1.28
N VAL A 81 -18.33 -7.32 -1.07
CA VAL A 81 -16.87 -7.39 -1.15
C VAL A 81 -16.28 -8.41 -0.17
N ASP A 82 -15.36 -9.23 -0.66
CA ASP A 82 -14.64 -10.27 0.10
C ASP A 82 -13.26 -9.78 0.55
N ILE A 83 -12.59 -8.98 -0.28
CA ILE A 83 -11.21 -8.56 -0.04
C ILE A 83 -11.09 -7.04 -0.18
N VAL A 84 -10.43 -6.40 0.77
CA VAL A 84 -10.10 -4.97 0.74
C VAL A 84 -8.58 -4.82 0.63
N ILE A 85 -8.11 -4.14 -0.41
CA ILE A 85 -6.69 -3.84 -0.62
C ILE A 85 -6.47 -2.34 -0.50
N ASN A 86 -5.87 -1.92 0.60
CA ASN A 86 -5.46 -0.55 0.84
C ASN A 86 -4.09 -0.30 0.18
N CYS A 87 -4.10 0.20 -1.07
CA CYS A 87 -2.91 0.49 -1.86
C CYS A 87 -2.70 1.99 -2.10
N ALA A 88 -3.71 2.82 -1.84
CA ALA A 88 -3.58 4.27 -1.95
C ALA A 88 -2.48 4.79 -1.01
N GLY A 89 -1.68 5.73 -1.52
CA GLY A 89 -0.62 6.33 -0.73
C GLY A 89 -0.03 7.57 -1.39
N VAL A 90 0.64 8.39 -0.60
CA VAL A 90 1.41 9.54 -1.03
C VAL A 90 2.74 9.58 -0.29
N MET A 91 3.75 10.23 -0.88
CA MET A 91 5.08 10.35 -0.32
C MET A 91 5.62 11.76 -0.58
N ALA A 92 6.29 12.32 0.42
CA ALA A 92 7.14 13.51 0.27
C ALA A 92 8.57 13.13 0.67
N PHE A 93 9.54 13.61 -0.12
CA PHE A 93 10.97 13.47 0.13
C PHE A 93 11.58 14.85 0.39
N GLY A 94 12.39 14.96 1.41
CA GLY A 94 13.09 16.18 1.81
C GLY A 94 13.51 16.15 3.28
N LEU A 95 14.33 17.11 3.71
CA LEU A 95 14.64 17.28 5.12
C LEU A 95 13.36 17.69 5.88
N TYR A 96 13.18 17.18 7.08
CA TYR A 96 11.90 17.29 7.79
C TYR A 96 11.52 18.75 8.08
N GLU A 97 12.49 19.58 8.44
CA GLU A 97 12.32 21.01 8.67
C GLU A 97 11.95 21.83 7.41
N GLU A 98 12.17 21.24 6.23
CA GLU A 98 11.89 21.88 4.93
C GLU A 98 10.59 21.37 4.30
N GLN A 99 9.94 20.34 4.89
CA GLN A 99 8.70 19.78 4.36
C GLN A 99 7.49 20.65 4.69
N ASP A 100 6.62 20.84 3.70
CA ASP A 100 5.34 21.52 3.93
C ASP A 100 4.45 20.75 4.89
N GLN A 101 3.81 21.46 5.81
CA GLN A 101 2.86 20.88 6.77
C GLN A 101 1.76 20.09 6.05
N SER A 102 1.22 20.61 4.95
CA SER A 102 0.19 19.94 4.15
C SER A 102 0.64 18.58 3.59
N SER A 103 1.92 18.46 3.21
CA SER A 103 2.51 17.18 2.76
C SER A 103 2.60 16.17 3.90
N ILE A 104 2.97 16.61 5.11
CA ILE A 104 3.01 15.77 6.31
C ILE A 104 1.60 15.28 6.66
N GLU A 105 0.61 16.18 6.69
CA GLU A 105 -0.79 15.87 6.94
C GLU A 105 -1.35 14.91 5.90
N ALA A 106 -1.05 15.13 4.60
CA ALA A 106 -1.47 14.25 3.51
C ALA A 106 -0.91 12.83 3.67
N MET A 107 0.37 12.69 4.06
CA MET A 107 0.97 11.36 4.29
C MET A 107 0.29 10.61 5.45
N ILE A 108 0.03 11.29 6.57
CA ILE A 108 -0.66 10.66 7.70
C ILE A 108 -2.11 10.33 7.35
N THR A 109 -2.81 11.24 6.71
CA THR A 109 -4.22 11.05 6.35
C THR A 109 -4.39 9.93 5.33
N THR A 110 -3.65 9.98 4.22
CA THR A 110 -3.83 9.01 3.11
C THR A 110 -3.25 7.63 3.44
N ASN A 111 -2.04 7.59 4.02
CA ASN A 111 -1.33 6.32 4.20
C ASN A 111 -1.74 5.56 5.47
N LEU A 112 -2.34 6.24 6.46
CA LEU A 112 -2.65 5.67 7.76
C LEU A 112 -4.10 5.87 8.17
N LEU A 113 -4.56 7.12 8.34
CA LEU A 113 -5.88 7.39 8.90
C LEU A 113 -7.01 6.89 8.01
N ALA A 114 -6.94 7.16 6.69
CA ALA A 114 -7.98 6.75 5.75
C ALA A 114 -8.17 5.23 5.69
N PRO A 115 -7.11 4.39 5.53
CA PRO A 115 -7.26 2.93 5.59
C PRO A 115 -7.76 2.43 6.95
N MET A 116 -7.37 3.06 8.08
CA MET A 116 -7.89 2.69 9.40
C MET A 116 -9.40 2.91 9.49
N LEU A 117 -9.88 4.10 9.10
CA LEU A 117 -11.31 4.45 9.12
C LEU A 117 -12.13 3.62 8.12
N LEU A 118 -11.57 3.34 6.94
CA LEU A 118 -12.23 2.48 5.95
C LEU A 118 -12.36 1.04 6.47
N CYS A 119 -11.30 0.48 7.04
CA CYS A 119 -11.34 -0.85 7.65
C CYS A 119 -12.37 -0.93 8.78
N GLN A 120 -12.42 0.08 9.68
CA GLN A 120 -13.40 0.14 10.76
C GLN A 120 -14.83 0.01 10.26
N GLN A 121 -15.16 0.70 9.17
CA GLN A 121 -16.50 0.70 8.58
C GLN A 121 -16.80 -0.61 7.81
N LEU A 122 -15.78 -1.27 7.23
CA LEU A 122 -15.97 -2.47 6.41
C LEU A 122 -15.92 -3.78 7.20
N ILE A 123 -15.24 -3.84 8.34
CA ILE A 123 -15.10 -5.06 9.16
C ILE A 123 -16.43 -5.73 9.48
N PRO A 124 -17.52 -5.02 9.88
CA PRO A 124 -18.79 -5.68 10.20
C PRO A 124 -19.35 -6.52 9.04
N GLN A 125 -19.28 -6.00 7.80
CA GLN A 125 -19.75 -6.75 6.63
C GLN A 125 -18.76 -7.84 6.18
N LEU A 126 -17.44 -7.62 6.32
CA LEU A 126 -16.45 -8.63 6.02
C LEU A 126 -16.58 -9.85 6.94
N LYS A 127 -16.92 -9.67 8.21
CA LYS A 127 -17.19 -10.76 9.17
C LYS A 127 -18.38 -11.66 8.76
N GLN A 128 -19.27 -11.16 7.89
CA GLN A 128 -20.42 -11.93 7.37
C GLN A 128 -20.02 -12.80 6.16
N ARG A 129 -18.81 -12.63 5.62
CA ARG A 129 -18.31 -13.45 4.52
C ARG A 129 -17.77 -14.77 5.07
N SER A 130 -17.90 -15.86 4.30
CA SER A 130 -17.32 -17.16 4.67
C SER A 130 -15.78 -17.12 4.72
N GLU A 131 -15.17 -16.24 3.93
CA GLU A 131 -13.73 -15.99 3.87
C GLU A 131 -13.50 -14.58 3.36
N ALA A 132 -12.82 -13.75 4.14
CA ALA A 132 -12.54 -12.36 3.81
C ALA A 132 -11.08 -11.99 4.12
N ALA A 133 -10.59 -10.92 3.47
CA ALA A 133 -9.25 -10.40 3.77
C ALA A 133 -9.17 -8.88 3.70
N ILE A 134 -8.27 -8.33 4.50
CA ILE A 134 -7.79 -6.94 4.42
C ILE A 134 -6.29 -6.99 4.14
N VAL A 135 -5.84 -6.40 3.04
CA VAL A 135 -4.41 -6.27 2.72
C VAL A 135 -4.00 -4.82 2.78
N ASN A 136 -3.05 -4.50 3.62
CA ASN A 136 -2.46 -3.17 3.68
C ASN A 136 -1.10 -3.15 2.95
N VAL A 137 -1.01 -2.35 1.88
CA VAL A 137 0.24 -2.14 1.13
C VAL A 137 1.07 -1.10 1.87
N GLY A 138 2.02 -1.61 2.62
CA GLY A 138 2.97 -0.83 3.40
C GLY A 138 4.22 -0.42 2.63
N SER A 139 5.36 -0.57 3.29
CA SER A 139 6.70 -0.33 2.74
C SER A 139 7.75 -0.94 3.67
N ILE A 140 8.96 -1.20 3.17
CA ILE A 140 10.14 -1.45 4.02
C ILE A 140 10.36 -0.28 4.99
N PHE A 141 10.05 0.95 4.58
CA PHE A 141 10.07 2.14 5.45
C PHE A 141 9.00 2.15 6.54
N GLY A 142 8.11 1.18 6.59
CA GLY A 142 7.28 0.85 7.76
C GLY A 142 8.01 0.02 8.83
N SER A 143 9.29 -0.27 8.63
CA SER A 143 10.13 -1.04 9.55
C SER A 143 11.50 -0.43 9.77
N ILE A 144 11.92 0.47 8.90
CA ILE A 144 13.22 1.15 8.93
C ILE A 144 12.97 2.64 8.70
N GLY A 145 13.36 3.50 9.68
CA GLY A 145 13.33 4.95 9.51
C GLY A 145 14.46 5.40 8.60
N HIS A 146 14.16 6.05 7.48
CA HIS A 146 15.16 6.53 6.52
C HIS A 146 15.22 8.06 6.52
N PRO A 147 16.40 8.68 6.59
CA PRO A 147 16.52 10.13 6.50
C PRO A 147 15.94 10.65 5.16
N GLY A 148 15.31 11.82 5.19
CA GLY A 148 14.61 12.40 4.04
C GLY A 148 13.18 11.88 3.84
N PHE A 149 12.74 10.85 4.56
CA PHE A 149 11.40 10.25 4.46
C PHE A 149 10.67 10.20 5.81
N THR A 150 10.96 11.14 6.72
CA THR A 150 10.50 11.08 8.12
C THR A 150 8.98 10.95 8.25
N GLY A 151 8.20 11.81 7.58
CA GLY A 151 6.73 11.74 7.60
C GLY A 151 6.19 10.45 6.94
N TYR A 152 6.79 10.05 5.83
CA TYR A 152 6.43 8.79 5.15
C TYR A 152 6.71 7.57 6.02
N CYS A 153 7.90 7.49 6.64
CA CYS A 153 8.24 6.42 7.59
C CYS A 153 7.24 6.36 8.74
N ALA A 154 6.90 7.49 9.35
CA ALA A 154 5.92 7.55 10.44
C ALA A 154 4.56 6.96 10.01
N SER A 155 4.04 7.36 8.84
CA SER A 155 2.77 6.87 8.31
C SER A 155 2.79 5.35 8.05
N LYS A 156 3.89 4.83 7.48
CA LYS A 156 4.02 3.39 7.14
C LYS A 156 4.35 2.51 8.35
N HIS A 157 5.06 3.03 9.39
CA HIS A 157 5.20 2.35 10.69
C HIS A 157 3.84 2.25 11.40
N GLY A 158 3.05 3.34 11.39
CA GLY A 158 1.69 3.34 11.93
C GLY A 158 0.81 2.30 11.24
N LEU A 159 0.81 2.25 9.90
CA LEU A 159 0.05 1.27 9.13
C LEU A 159 0.48 -0.18 9.43
N ARG A 160 1.78 -0.42 9.64
CA ARG A 160 2.27 -1.73 10.04
C ARG A 160 1.75 -2.11 11.42
N GLY A 161 1.90 -1.23 12.42
CA GLY A 161 1.40 -1.47 13.79
C GLY A 161 -0.10 -1.71 13.81
N PHE A 162 -0.87 -0.91 13.07
CA PHE A 162 -2.30 -1.10 12.87
C PHE A 162 -2.61 -2.49 12.30
N SER A 163 -1.92 -2.90 11.23
CA SER A 163 -2.14 -4.19 10.58
C SER A 163 -1.85 -5.36 11.53
N GLU A 164 -0.76 -5.30 12.30
CA GLU A 164 -0.38 -6.33 13.27
C GLU A 164 -1.39 -6.43 14.42
N ALA A 165 -1.88 -5.30 14.93
CA ALA A 165 -2.89 -5.28 15.99
C ALA A 165 -4.23 -5.82 15.51
N LEU A 166 -4.71 -5.33 14.36
CA LEU A 166 -5.97 -5.75 13.76
C LEU A 166 -5.97 -7.24 13.40
N GLN A 167 -4.85 -7.78 12.92
CA GLN A 167 -4.69 -9.21 12.65
C GLN A 167 -4.94 -10.05 13.90
N ARG A 168 -4.41 -9.63 15.06
CA ARG A 168 -4.59 -10.34 16.33
C ARG A 168 -6.02 -10.21 16.84
N GLU A 169 -6.63 -9.04 16.67
CA GLU A 169 -8.01 -8.77 17.08
C GLU A 169 -9.04 -9.57 16.29
N LEU A 170 -8.78 -9.84 15.01
CA LEU A 170 -9.68 -10.58 14.13
C LEU A 170 -9.34 -12.07 14.00
N ALA A 171 -8.43 -12.59 14.81
CA ALA A 171 -7.89 -13.96 14.69
C ALA A 171 -8.95 -15.08 14.85
N ASP A 172 -10.05 -14.81 15.55
CA ASP A 172 -11.19 -15.70 15.77
C ASP A 172 -12.34 -15.50 14.77
N THR A 173 -12.12 -14.73 13.71
CA THR A 173 -13.12 -14.43 12.68
C THR A 173 -12.73 -14.98 11.30
N SER A 174 -13.65 -14.84 10.32
CA SER A 174 -13.38 -15.16 8.92
C SER A 174 -12.45 -14.17 8.21
N VAL A 175 -12.08 -13.04 8.85
CA VAL A 175 -11.34 -11.95 8.24
C VAL A 175 -9.85 -12.10 8.49
N LYS A 176 -9.07 -12.35 7.44
CA LYS A 176 -7.61 -12.35 7.48
C LYS A 176 -7.08 -10.94 7.28
N VAL A 177 -6.05 -10.56 8.04
CA VAL A 177 -5.36 -9.27 7.83
C VAL A 177 -3.91 -9.54 7.45
N ALA A 178 -3.49 -8.93 6.34
CA ALA A 178 -2.15 -9.10 5.80
C ALA A 178 -1.46 -7.75 5.53
N TYR A 179 -0.13 -7.75 5.64
CA TYR A 179 0.72 -6.59 5.40
C TYR A 179 1.78 -6.92 4.36
N LEU A 180 1.75 -6.24 3.21
CA LEU A 180 2.77 -6.33 2.17
C LEU A 180 3.71 -5.13 2.30
N ALA A 181 5.01 -5.36 2.34
CA ALA A 181 6.04 -4.32 2.46
C ALA A 181 6.96 -4.30 1.23
N PRO A 182 6.60 -3.61 0.15
CA PRO A 182 7.50 -3.39 -0.98
C PRO A 182 8.73 -2.57 -0.56
N ARG A 183 9.85 -2.78 -1.27
CA ARG A 183 10.95 -1.80 -1.32
C ARG A 183 10.67 -0.76 -2.40
N ALA A 184 11.67 0.07 -2.75
CA ALA A 184 11.56 1.00 -3.87
C ALA A 184 11.03 0.29 -5.12
N THR A 185 9.94 0.81 -5.69
CA THR A 185 9.27 0.24 -6.86
C THR A 185 9.29 1.25 -7.99
N ASP A 186 9.60 0.84 -9.21
CA ASP A 186 9.73 1.70 -10.38
C ASP A 186 8.35 2.17 -10.86
N THR A 187 7.95 3.33 -10.38
CA THR A 187 6.66 3.96 -10.67
C THR A 187 6.76 5.49 -10.60
N GLU A 188 5.80 6.19 -11.15
CA GLU A 188 5.64 7.64 -11.05
C GLU A 188 5.42 8.15 -9.59
N PHE A 189 5.24 7.24 -8.65
CA PHE A 189 5.19 7.56 -7.21
C PHE A 189 6.50 8.16 -6.70
N ASN A 190 7.62 7.82 -7.34
CA ASN A 190 8.93 8.34 -7.00
C ASN A 190 9.22 9.62 -7.80
N SER A 191 9.47 10.73 -7.12
CA SER A 191 9.96 11.95 -7.79
C SER A 191 11.34 11.70 -8.44
N ALA A 192 11.72 12.56 -9.38
CA ALA A 192 13.04 12.50 -10.02
C ALA A 192 14.19 12.51 -9.00
N ALA A 193 14.04 13.29 -7.91
CA ALA A 193 15.00 13.34 -6.81
C ALA A 193 15.12 12.01 -6.07
N VAL A 194 14.01 11.30 -5.84
CA VAL A 194 13.99 9.98 -5.20
C VAL A 194 14.64 8.93 -6.11
N VAL A 195 14.36 8.96 -7.40
CA VAL A 195 15.00 8.08 -8.40
C VAL A 195 16.53 8.31 -8.43
N ALA A 196 16.97 9.55 -8.47
CA ALA A 196 18.38 9.92 -8.43
C ALA A 196 19.06 9.48 -7.13
N LEU A 197 18.41 9.65 -5.98
CA LEU A 197 18.90 9.18 -4.69
C LEU A 197 19.06 7.65 -4.67
N ASN A 198 18.06 6.89 -5.11
CA ASN A 198 18.14 5.43 -5.18
C ASN A 198 19.31 4.97 -6.05
N LYS A 199 19.53 5.61 -7.19
CA LYS A 199 20.67 5.35 -8.06
C LYS A 199 22.01 5.65 -7.36
N ALA A 200 22.11 6.79 -6.67
CA ALA A 200 23.33 7.18 -5.94
C ALA A 200 23.63 6.25 -4.76
N LEU A 201 22.61 5.68 -4.12
CA LEU A 201 22.74 4.71 -3.04
C LEU A 201 22.99 3.27 -3.54
N GLY A 202 22.90 3.03 -4.85
CA GLY A 202 23.01 1.67 -5.43
C GLY A 202 21.80 0.78 -5.10
N ASN A 203 20.66 1.35 -4.75
CA ASN A 203 19.45 0.59 -4.46
C ASN A 203 18.81 0.07 -5.74
N SER A 204 18.40 -1.20 -5.73
CA SER A 204 17.58 -1.78 -6.79
C SER A 204 16.11 -1.38 -6.59
N MET A 205 15.40 -1.13 -7.69
CA MET A 205 13.97 -0.90 -7.70
C MET A 205 13.27 -2.13 -8.28
N ASP A 206 12.18 -2.56 -7.65
CA ASP A 206 11.37 -3.67 -8.14
C ASP A 206 10.36 -3.18 -9.18
N SER A 207 9.95 -4.06 -10.10
CA SER A 207 8.83 -3.74 -10.99
C SER A 207 7.49 -3.78 -10.24
N PRO A 208 6.48 -2.98 -10.64
CA PRO A 208 5.12 -3.10 -10.10
C PRO A 208 4.53 -4.50 -10.23
N ASP A 209 4.86 -5.20 -11.31
CA ASP A 209 4.43 -6.58 -11.57
C ASP A 209 4.95 -7.57 -10.52
N LEU A 210 6.18 -7.39 -10.04
CA LEU A 210 6.73 -8.20 -8.95
C LEU A 210 5.96 -7.96 -7.66
N VAL A 211 5.65 -6.69 -7.34
CA VAL A 211 4.86 -6.34 -6.15
C VAL A 211 3.46 -6.98 -6.23
N ALA A 212 2.83 -6.92 -7.39
CA ALA A 212 1.54 -7.52 -7.62
C ALA A 212 1.58 -9.06 -7.50
N ALA A 213 2.61 -9.71 -8.04
CA ALA A 213 2.80 -11.16 -7.90
C ALA A 213 2.97 -11.59 -6.44
N GLU A 214 3.74 -10.82 -5.65
CA GLU A 214 3.93 -11.06 -4.23
C GLU A 214 2.66 -10.87 -3.41
N LEU A 215 1.78 -9.92 -3.81
CA LEU A 215 0.47 -9.73 -3.20
C LEU A 215 -0.45 -10.93 -3.47
N ILE A 216 -0.50 -11.42 -4.72
CA ILE A 216 -1.26 -12.63 -5.07
C ILE A 216 -0.78 -13.81 -4.24
N SER A 217 0.53 -14.07 -4.23
CA SER A 217 1.15 -15.14 -3.44
C SER A 217 0.85 -15.02 -1.94
N LEU A 218 0.83 -13.79 -1.40
CA LEU A 218 0.49 -13.54 0.00
C LEU A 218 -0.96 -13.95 0.31
N LEU A 219 -1.91 -13.60 -0.56
CA LEU A 219 -3.33 -13.97 -0.43
C LEU A 219 -3.55 -15.48 -0.59
N GLU A 220 -2.99 -16.10 -1.63
CA GLU A 220 -3.16 -17.52 -1.92
C GLU A 220 -2.58 -18.41 -0.83
N ASN A 221 -1.45 -18.03 -0.25
CA ASN A 221 -0.75 -18.80 0.79
C ASN A 221 -1.10 -18.38 2.23
N ASP A 222 -2.10 -17.51 2.40
CA ASP A 222 -2.61 -17.08 3.72
C ASP A 222 -1.51 -16.47 4.61
N GLN A 223 -0.58 -15.74 4.00
CA GLN A 223 0.55 -15.18 4.73
C GLN A 223 0.17 -13.87 5.43
N PRO A 224 0.42 -13.73 6.73
CA PRO A 224 0.05 -12.52 7.46
C PRO A 224 0.91 -11.31 7.11
N ARG A 225 2.11 -11.53 6.56
CA ARG A 225 3.02 -10.46 6.16
C ARG A 225 4.07 -10.93 5.16
N ARG A 226 4.48 -10.02 4.28
CA ARG A 226 5.59 -10.23 3.37
C ARG A 226 6.43 -8.96 3.24
N PHE A 227 7.72 -9.08 3.51
CA PHE A 227 8.72 -8.06 3.22
C PHE A 227 9.41 -8.42 1.92
N MET A 228 9.52 -7.46 1.00
CA MET A 228 10.12 -7.68 -0.31
C MET A 228 11.57 -7.18 -0.35
N GLY A 229 12.31 -7.68 -1.35
CA GLY A 229 13.67 -7.28 -1.62
C GLY A 229 14.73 -7.99 -0.76
N TRP A 230 15.90 -8.11 -1.36
CA TRP A 230 17.12 -8.53 -0.71
C TRP A 230 18.19 -7.48 -1.06
N PRO A 231 18.92 -6.93 -0.08
CA PRO A 231 19.04 -7.34 1.33
C PRO A 231 18.01 -6.70 2.29
N GLU A 232 17.04 -5.91 1.84
CA GLU A 232 16.14 -5.09 2.67
C GLU A 232 15.38 -5.90 3.73
N LYS A 233 14.86 -7.10 3.36
CA LYS A 233 14.19 -7.98 4.33
C LYS A 233 15.09 -8.48 5.46
N LEU A 234 16.42 -8.55 5.22
CA LEU A 234 17.39 -8.86 6.27
C LEU A 234 17.58 -7.62 7.17
N PHE A 235 17.72 -6.44 6.58
CA PHE A 235 17.85 -5.19 7.35
C PHE A 235 16.66 -4.92 8.24
N VAL A 236 15.44 -5.27 7.81
CA VAL A 236 14.23 -5.19 8.68
C VAL A 236 14.42 -6.04 9.94
N LYS A 237 14.93 -7.28 9.81
CA LYS A 237 15.19 -8.15 10.96
C LYS A 237 16.31 -7.61 11.84
N ILE A 238 17.41 -7.15 11.24
CA ILE A 238 18.55 -6.56 11.97
C ILE A 238 18.09 -5.29 12.69
N ASN A 239 17.32 -4.42 12.05
CA ASN A 239 16.80 -3.20 12.69
C ASN A 239 15.90 -3.50 13.90
N GLY A 240 15.14 -4.59 13.85
CA GLY A 240 14.30 -5.02 14.97
C GLY A 240 15.09 -5.56 16.17
N LEU A 241 16.30 -6.07 15.97
CA LEU A 241 17.13 -6.65 17.02
C LEU A 241 18.30 -5.72 17.44
N PHE A 242 18.90 -5.05 16.47
CA PHE A 242 20.11 -4.25 16.61
C PHE A 242 20.01 -2.92 15.87
N PRO A 243 19.09 -2.00 16.28
CA PRO A 243 18.79 -0.78 15.52
C PRO A 243 20.01 0.13 15.30
N ASN A 244 20.96 0.13 16.23
CA ASN A 244 22.17 0.95 16.13
C ASN A 244 23.07 0.58 14.94
N ILE A 245 23.06 -0.69 14.51
CA ILE A 245 23.82 -1.13 13.35
C ILE A 245 23.24 -0.51 12.08
N VAL A 246 21.91 -0.57 11.93
CA VAL A 246 21.21 0.02 10.78
C VAL A 246 21.32 1.55 10.80
N SER A 247 21.16 2.17 11.98
CA SER A 247 21.33 3.62 12.14
C SER A 247 22.72 4.08 11.68
N GLY A 248 23.79 3.37 12.05
CA GLY A 248 25.15 3.70 11.61
C GLY A 248 25.32 3.66 10.10
N ALA A 249 24.67 2.71 9.42
CA ALA A 249 24.70 2.62 7.95
C ALA A 249 23.89 3.77 7.30
N LEU A 250 22.70 4.07 7.81
CA LEU A 250 21.84 5.12 7.28
C LEU A 250 22.40 6.54 7.50
N ILE A 251 23.05 6.78 8.63
CA ILE A 251 23.73 8.06 8.90
C ILE A 251 24.84 8.33 7.86
N LYS A 252 25.54 7.29 7.41
CA LYS A 252 26.56 7.44 6.35
C LYS A 252 25.95 7.88 5.00
N SER A 253 24.68 7.60 4.74
CA SER A 253 23.99 8.04 3.52
C SER A 253 23.48 9.48 3.60
N LEU A 254 23.48 10.11 4.78
CA LEU A 254 22.91 11.45 5.01
C LEU A 254 23.47 12.55 4.07
N PRO A 255 24.76 12.58 3.71
CA PRO A 255 25.27 13.56 2.73
C PRO A 255 24.58 13.48 1.36
N LEU A 256 24.33 12.25 0.86
CA LEU A 256 23.61 12.03 -0.40
C LEU A 256 22.14 12.44 -0.27
N VAL A 257 21.49 12.10 0.84
CA VAL A 257 20.11 12.54 1.11
C VAL A 257 19.99 14.06 1.07
N LYS A 258 20.90 14.78 1.77
CA LYS A 258 20.93 16.26 1.78
C LYS A 258 21.23 16.85 0.40
N GLN A 259 22.05 16.20 -0.41
CA GLN A 259 22.33 16.65 -1.77
C GLN A 259 21.07 16.59 -2.65
N HIS A 260 20.34 15.46 -2.60
CA HIS A 260 19.18 15.24 -3.45
C HIS A 260 17.90 15.92 -2.94
N SER A 261 17.79 16.21 -1.62
CA SER A 261 16.64 16.95 -1.08
C SER A 261 16.55 18.40 -1.59
N LYS A 262 17.68 19.02 -1.94
CA LYS A 262 17.74 20.39 -2.50
C LYS A 262 17.35 20.48 -3.97
N SER A 263 17.17 19.34 -4.64
CA SER A 263 16.84 19.27 -6.07
C SER A 263 15.35 18.95 -6.31
N ASN A 264 14.54 19.07 -5.27
CA ASN A 264 13.12 18.72 -5.28
C ASN A 264 12.24 19.97 -5.42
#